data_eafe37d9e5726c0bb84604e463271a6b
#
_entry.id   eafe37d9e5726c0bb84604e463271a6b
#
_cell.length_a   1.000
_cell.length_b   1.000
_cell.length_c   1.000
_cell.angle_alpha   90.00
_cell.angle_beta   90.00
_cell.angle_gamma   90.00
#
_symmetry.space_group_name_H-M   'P 1'
#
loop_
_entity.id
_entity.type
_entity.pdbx_description
1 polymer ?
#
loop_
_entity_poly.entity_id
_entity_poly.type
_entity_poly.pdbx_seq_one_letter_code
_entity_poly.pdbx_strand_id
1 'polypeptide(L)'
;MVSGNDDKQRLSDIRAVLGYIYTYPGPVCVSYGNDTGALVSVDDYKMQFLCRLEEPAYKQMKAYIKALNTLYTTDNSMYEADSSSDGFEWVDNYNAELTVYSYARYSSDNDMDIVAVNFTPVERKAYELNVPKAGKYKLVFNSDNEEYGGDGKVEDVVVKSAVEADSNDRYKMFVDIPASAMVVYKYEPYTDIEIKEIQIKNEAKAAKVEAEKRVDLARELADKAEEEAVRAANAEKEAKESLRLAQNARKEAEKKALEAVKESERIDEEMKLRLSQLKK
;
A
#
# COMPACT_ATOMS: atom_id res chain seq x y z
N MET A 1 24.11 -15.46 12.24
CA MET A 1 24.92 -14.81 13.29
C MET A 1 23.95 -14.33 14.36
N VAL A 2 23.97 -14.92 15.54
CA VAL A 2 23.12 -14.52 16.66
C VAL A 2 23.71 -13.23 17.23
N SER A 3 23.02 -12.11 17.05
CA SER A 3 23.53 -10.79 17.40
C SER A 3 22.89 -10.31 18.69
N GLY A 4 23.57 -10.41 19.80
CA GLY A 4 23.14 -9.71 21.01
C GLY A 4 23.74 -10.27 22.31
N ASN A 5 24.10 -9.35 23.20
CA ASN A 5 24.46 -9.66 24.57
C ASN A 5 23.21 -9.95 25.46
N ASP A 6 22.01 -9.90 24.89
CA ASP A 6 20.74 -10.16 25.57
C ASP A 6 20.28 -11.59 25.28
N ASP A 7 20.14 -12.40 26.30
CA ASP A 7 19.71 -13.80 26.19
C ASP A 7 18.31 -13.92 25.54
N LYS A 8 17.42 -12.95 25.75
CA LYS A 8 16.08 -12.94 25.14
C LYS A 8 16.18 -12.75 23.61
N GLN A 9 16.96 -11.79 23.15
CA GLN A 9 17.14 -11.56 21.70
C GLN A 9 17.81 -12.77 21.05
N ARG A 10 18.84 -13.33 21.69
CA ARG A 10 19.52 -14.54 21.22
C ARG A 10 18.56 -15.73 21.06
N LEU A 11 17.69 -15.95 22.01
CA LEU A 11 16.70 -17.03 21.93
C LEU A 11 15.64 -16.77 20.87
N SER A 12 15.26 -15.51 20.63
CA SER A 12 14.38 -15.13 19.51
C SER A 12 15.06 -15.44 18.15
N ASP A 13 16.31 -15.06 17.98
CA ASP A 13 17.09 -15.36 16.77
C ASP A 13 17.19 -16.88 16.54
N ILE A 14 17.44 -17.66 17.61
CA ILE A 14 17.50 -19.12 17.52
C ILE A 14 16.11 -19.68 17.11
N ARG A 15 15.01 -19.18 17.67
CA ARG A 15 13.67 -19.61 17.26
C ARG A 15 13.41 -19.32 15.77
N ALA A 16 13.78 -18.12 15.27
CA ALA A 16 13.61 -17.80 13.87
C ALA A 16 14.42 -18.74 12.96
N VAL A 17 15.69 -19.02 13.31
CA VAL A 17 16.55 -19.93 12.56
C VAL A 17 16.04 -21.37 12.59
N LEU A 18 15.63 -21.88 13.74
CA LEU A 18 15.07 -23.23 13.86
C LEU A 18 13.74 -23.33 13.12
N GLY A 19 12.87 -22.32 13.21
CA GLY A 19 11.64 -22.26 12.44
C GLY A 19 11.91 -22.36 10.94
N TYR A 20 12.88 -21.60 10.44
CA TYR A 20 13.30 -21.68 9.05
C TYR A 20 13.80 -23.09 8.66
N ILE A 21 14.65 -23.71 9.50
CA ILE A 21 15.19 -25.06 9.24
C ILE A 21 14.06 -26.10 9.18
N TYR A 22 13.05 -26.00 10.05
CA TYR A 22 11.94 -26.93 10.10
C TYR A 22 10.94 -26.78 8.94
N THR A 23 10.86 -25.60 8.36
CA THR A 23 9.86 -25.31 7.31
C THR A 23 10.48 -25.21 5.91
N TYR A 24 11.80 -25.10 5.81
CA TYR A 24 12.50 -25.15 4.52
C TYR A 24 12.58 -26.61 4.01
N PRO A 25 12.49 -26.86 2.67
CA PRO A 25 12.51 -28.22 2.12
C PRO A 25 13.74 -29.02 2.50
N GLY A 26 13.52 -30.27 2.82
CA GLY A 26 14.56 -31.25 3.11
C GLY A 26 14.47 -31.85 4.52
N PRO A 27 15.23 -32.90 4.80
CA PRO A 27 15.18 -33.60 6.07
C PRO A 27 15.69 -32.68 7.20
N VAL A 28 14.89 -32.56 8.25
CA VAL A 28 15.27 -31.76 9.44
C VAL A 28 16.32 -32.50 10.26
N CYS A 29 17.49 -31.88 10.44
CA CYS A 29 18.57 -32.38 11.28
C CYS A 29 18.96 -31.30 12.30
N VAL A 30 18.66 -31.53 13.55
CA VAL A 30 18.97 -30.62 14.68
C VAL A 30 20.01 -31.29 15.56
N SER A 31 21.13 -30.62 15.80
CA SER A 31 22.18 -31.13 16.66
C SER A 31 21.72 -31.20 18.13
N TYR A 32 22.24 -32.16 18.84
CA TYR A 32 22.01 -32.32 20.30
C TYR A 32 22.32 -31.01 21.03
N GLY A 33 21.35 -30.52 21.80
CA GLY A 33 21.46 -29.28 22.57
C GLY A 33 20.86 -28.05 21.88
N ASN A 34 20.66 -28.03 20.57
CA ASN A 34 19.97 -26.95 19.90
C ASN A 34 18.50 -26.88 20.25
N ASP A 35 17.91 -28.03 20.64
CA ASP A 35 16.55 -28.17 21.14
C ASP A 35 16.25 -27.40 22.44
N THR A 36 17.29 -26.95 23.12
CA THR A 36 17.19 -26.16 24.35
C THR A 36 17.75 -24.74 24.20
N GLY A 37 18.29 -24.39 23.03
CA GLY A 37 18.97 -23.11 22.82
C GLY A 37 20.28 -22.97 23.62
N ALA A 38 20.88 -24.08 24.07
CA ALA A 38 22.10 -24.05 24.83
C ALA A 38 23.31 -23.61 24.00
N LEU A 39 24.10 -22.67 24.52
CA LEU A 39 25.39 -22.23 23.95
C LEU A 39 26.53 -23.00 24.57
N VAL A 40 26.46 -24.32 24.64
CA VAL A 40 27.52 -25.13 25.25
C VAL A 40 28.18 -25.99 24.20
N SER A 41 29.51 -26.16 24.34
CA SER A 41 30.22 -27.13 23.53
C SER A 41 29.69 -28.55 23.83
N VAL A 42 29.81 -29.44 22.84
CA VAL A 42 29.36 -30.84 22.99
C VAL A 42 29.99 -31.52 24.21
N ASP A 43 31.21 -31.11 24.55
CA ASP A 43 32.01 -31.70 25.66
C ASP A 43 31.51 -31.19 27.05
N ASP A 44 31.06 -29.94 27.14
CA ASP A 44 30.56 -29.32 28.39
C ASP A 44 29.06 -29.55 28.61
N TYR A 45 28.35 -30.05 27.62
CA TYR A 45 26.90 -30.12 27.55
C TYR A 45 26.30 -30.97 28.68
N LYS A 46 26.89 -32.11 29.00
CA LYS A 46 26.26 -33.07 29.92
C LYS A 46 26.04 -32.56 31.33
N MET A 47 26.93 -31.74 31.86
CA MET A 47 26.82 -31.27 33.27
C MET A 47 26.05 -29.96 33.37
N GLN A 48 26.26 -29.02 32.48
CA GLN A 48 25.57 -27.71 32.51
C GLN A 48 24.12 -27.79 32.05
N PHE A 49 23.83 -28.70 31.13
CA PHE A 49 22.45 -28.88 30.61
C PHE A 49 21.49 -29.39 31.70
N LEU A 50 21.85 -30.39 32.44
CA LEU A 50 20.98 -30.98 33.49
C LEU A 50 20.60 -29.96 34.56
N CYS A 51 21.49 -29.02 34.89
CA CYS A 51 21.23 -27.97 35.87
C CYS A 51 20.27 -26.87 35.35
N ARG A 52 20.15 -26.69 34.04
CA ARG A 52 19.39 -25.61 33.43
C ARG A 52 18.02 -26.03 32.88
N LEU A 53 17.71 -27.33 32.84
CA LEU A 53 16.44 -27.86 32.32
C LEU A 53 15.21 -27.26 32.98
N GLU A 54 15.33 -26.79 34.21
CA GLU A 54 14.25 -26.19 34.99
C GLU A 54 14.09 -24.67 34.75
N GLU A 55 15.07 -24.04 34.08
CA GLU A 55 14.99 -22.61 33.76
C GLU A 55 13.83 -22.35 32.78
N PRO A 56 13.03 -21.27 32.96
CA PRO A 56 11.89 -20.98 32.11
C PRO A 56 12.24 -20.93 30.62
N ALA A 57 13.37 -20.32 30.26
CA ALA A 57 13.82 -20.18 28.88
C ALA A 57 14.06 -21.54 28.18
N TYR A 58 14.57 -22.55 28.91
CA TYR A 58 14.74 -23.90 28.36
C TYR A 58 13.41 -24.64 28.21
N LYS A 59 12.50 -24.46 29.16
CA LYS A 59 11.14 -25.02 29.07
C LYS A 59 10.39 -24.45 27.86
N GLN A 60 10.51 -23.13 27.65
CA GLN A 60 9.90 -22.44 26.51
C GLN A 60 10.51 -22.89 25.18
N MET A 61 11.84 -23.02 25.09
CA MET A 61 12.50 -23.53 23.89
C MET A 61 12.09 -24.97 23.60
N LYS A 62 12.00 -25.82 24.63
CA LYS A 62 11.52 -27.19 24.48
C LYS A 62 10.07 -27.26 23.99
N ALA A 63 9.20 -26.39 24.50
CA ALA A 63 7.82 -26.26 24.03
C ALA A 63 7.82 -25.84 22.54
N TYR A 64 8.65 -24.89 22.16
CA TYR A 64 8.80 -24.45 20.78
C TYR A 64 9.23 -25.59 19.83
N ILE A 65 10.27 -26.34 20.19
CA ILE A 65 10.75 -27.50 19.37
C ILE A 65 9.66 -28.58 19.29
N LYS A 66 8.94 -28.82 20.38
CA LYS A 66 7.80 -29.76 20.37
C LYS A 66 6.73 -29.28 19.38
N ALA A 67 6.41 -27.99 19.37
CA ALA A 67 5.42 -27.41 18.47
C ALA A 67 5.90 -27.48 17.01
N LEU A 68 7.17 -27.20 16.72
CA LEU A 68 7.76 -27.39 15.38
C LEU A 68 7.70 -28.86 14.93
N ASN A 69 8.05 -29.81 15.79
CA ASN A 69 7.92 -31.23 15.47
C ASN A 69 6.46 -31.61 15.17
N THR A 70 5.51 -31.06 15.93
CA THR A 70 4.09 -31.29 15.67
C THR A 70 3.70 -30.71 14.32
N LEU A 71 4.04 -29.46 14.04
CA LEU A 71 3.79 -28.83 12.72
C LEU A 71 4.36 -29.69 11.60
N TYR A 72 5.65 -30.06 11.68
CA TYR A 72 6.32 -30.87 10.64
C TYR A 72 5.67 -32.24 10.44
N THR A 73 5.21 -32.90 11.48
CA THR A 73 4.66 -34.28 11.36
C THR A 73 3.18 -34.34 11.12
N THR A 74 2.43 -33.27 11.31
CA THR A 74 0.97 -33.26 11.16
C THR A 74 0.49 -32.42 9.99
N ASP A 75 1.30 -31.52 9.46
CA ASP A 75 0.95 -30.71 8.30
C ASP A 75 1.60 -31.27 7.04
N ASN A 76 0.78 -31.78 6.14
CA ASN A 76 1.23 -32.48 4.92
C ASN A 76 2.11 -31.59 4.03
N SER A 77 1.84 -30.28 3.99
CA SER A 77 2.65 -29.35 3.19
C SER A 77 4.10 -29.25 3.66
N MET A 78 4.38 -29.61 4.92
CA MET A 78 5.72 -29.49 5.49
C MET A 78 6.63 -30.68 5.16
N TYR A 79 6.08 -31.88 4.82
CA TYR A 79 6.92 -33.08 4.63
C TYR A 79 6.64 -33.90 3.38
N GLU A 80 5.41 -33.92 2.85
CA GLU A 80 5.06 -34.87 1.75
C GLU A 80 5.87 -34.63 0.48
N ALA A 81 6.11 -33.39 0.12
CA ALA A 81 6.82 -33.02 -1.10
C ALA A 81 8.23 -32.46 -0.84
N ASP A 82 8.87 -32.79 0.28
CA ASP A 82 10.18 -32.28 0.67
C ASP A 82 11.31 -32.58 -0.33
N SER A 83 11.18 -33.67 -1.08
CA SER A 83 12.18 -34.08 -2.08
C SER A 83 11.82 -33.65 -3.50
N SER A 84 10.70 -32.95 -3.69
CA SER A 84 10.20 -32.48 -4.98
C SER A 84 10.33 -30.97 -5.11
N SER A 85 10.66 -30.49 -6.30
CA SER A 85 10.58 -29.06 -6.63
C SER A 85 9.17 -28.51 -6.54
N ASP A 86 8.17 -29.37 -6.71
CA ASP A 86 6.75 -28.96 -6.70
C ASP A 86 6.23 -28.64 -5.28
N GLY A 87 6.97 -29.08 -4.24
CA GLY A 87 6.64 -28.84 -2.84
C GLY A 87 7.06 -27.46 -2.32
N PHE A 88 7.72 -26.63 -3.16
CA PHE A 88 8.29 -25.37 -2.70
C PHE A 88 8.24 -24.29 -3.77
N GLU A 89 7.90 -23.08 -3.36
CA GLU A 89 7.93 -21.90 -4.21
C GLU A 89 8.32 -20.65 -3.39
N TRP A 90 9.26 -19.86 -3.88
CA TRP A 90 9.55 -18.56 -3.28
C TRP A 90 8.40 -17.59 -3.50
N VAL A 91 7.91 -16.96 -2.42
CA VAL A 91 6.93 -15.88 -2.44
C VAL A 91 7.67 -14.54 -2.53
N ASP A 92 8.64 -14.30 -1.65
CA ASP A 92 9.55 -13.16 -1.71
C ASP A 92 10.93 -13.56 -1.17
N ASN A 93 11.94 -13.45 -2.03
CA ASN A 93 13.33 -13.71 -1.68
C ASN A 93 14.29 -12.58 -2.12
N TYR A 94 13.74 -11.48 -2.67
CA TYR A 94 14.54 -10.39 -3.24
C TYR A 94 14.72 -9.22 -2.28
N ASN A 95 14.04 -9.21 -1.14
CA ASN A 95 14.06 -8.09 -0.20
C ASN A 95 15.22 -8.23 0.79
N ALA A 96 16.45 -8.25 0.26
CA ALA A 96 17.66 -8.42 1.07
C ALA A 96 17.84 -7.32 2.13
N GLU A 97 17.36 -6.11 1.87
CA GLU A 97 17.45 -4.99 2.81
C GLU A 97 16.60 -5.22 4.07
N LEU A 98 15.44 -5.85 3.91
CA LEU A 98 14.55 -6.14 5.03
C LEU A 98 14.85 -7.47 5.72
N THR A 99 15.64 -8.34 5.08
CA THR A 99 16.01 -9.69 5.58
C THR A 99 14.78 -10.50 6.03
N VAL A 100 13.70 -10.37 5.26
CA VAL A 100 12.49 -11.18 5.38
C VAL A 100 12.45 -12.14 4.22
N TYR A 101 12.26 -13.42 4.51
CA TYR A 101 12.11 -14.48 3.51
C TYR A 101 10.73 -15.07 3.60
N SER A 102 10.06 -15.24 2.48
CA SER A 102 8.76 -15.90 2.45
C SER A 102 8.68 -16.89 1.29
N TYR A 103 8.02 -18.00 1.56
CA TYR A 103 7.86 -19.10 0.61
C TYR A 103 6.57 -19.86 0.87
N ALA A 104 6.09 -20.53 -0.16
CA ALA A 104 4.97 -21.46 -0.10
C ALA A 104 5.50 -22.90 0.02
N ARG A 105 4.83 -23.69 0.84
CA ARG A 105 5.00 -25.14 0.95
C ARG A 105 3.74 -25.81 0.44
N TYR A 106 3.89 -26.88 -0.32
CA TYR A 106 2.77 -27.60 -0.91
C TYR A 106 2.80 -29.07 -0.51
N SER A 107 1.61 -29.66 -0.30
CA SER A 107 1.43 -31.11 -0.22
C SER A 107 1.15 -31.70 -1.59
N SER A 108 1.14 -33.04 -1.67
CA SER A 108 0.71 -33.79 -2.87
C SER A 108 -0.76 -33.52 -3.22
N ASP A 109 -1.60 -33.19 -2.25
CA ASP A 109 -3.04 -32.90 -2.42
C ASP A 109 -3.34 -31.42 -2.65
N ASN A 110 -2.29 -30.59 -2.92
CA ASN A 110 -2.39 -29.13 -3.09
C ASN A 110 -2.80 -28.33 -1.85
N ASP A 111 -2.69 -28.90 -0.66
CA ASP A 111 -2.66 -28.08 0.55
C ASP A 111 -1.46 -27.14 0.45
N MET A 112 -1.60 -25.96 0.99
CA MET A 112 -0.57 -24.93 0.88
C MET A 112 -0.43 -24.14 2.17
N ASP A 113 0.82 -23.96 2.60
CA ASP A 113 1.17 -23.03 3.68
C ASP A 113 2.10 -21.94 3.18
N ILE A 114 1.92 -20.73 3.68
CA ILE A 114 2.83 -19.62 3.48
C ILE A 114 3.64 -19.42 4.74
N VAL A 115 4.94 -19.52 4.60
CA VAL A 115 5.92 -19.26 5.67
C VAL A 115 6.54 -17.89 5.44
N ALA A 116 6.61 -17.07 6.48
CA ALA A 116 7.34 -15.82 6.46
C ALA A 116 8.26 -15.74 7.67
N VAL A 117 9.56 -15.50 7.43
CA VAL A 117 10.60 -15.44 8.46
C VAL A 117 11.28 -14.09 8.42
N ASN A 118 11.28 -13.40 9.54
CA ASN A 118 11.99 -12.14 9.75
C ASN A 118 13.25 -12.39 10.59
N PHE A 119 14.42 -12.26 10.00
CA PHE A 119 15.70 -12.43 10.69
C PHE A 119 16.25 -11.12 11.29
N THR A 120 15.45 -10.08 11.36
CA THR A 120 15.86 -8.79 11.94
C THR A 120 15.21 -8.53 13.29
N PRO A 121 15.85 -7.75 14.18
CA PRO A 121 15.25 -7.36 15.46
C PRO A 121 14.19 -6.25 15.31
N VAL A 122 13.66 -6.05 14.10
CA VAL A 122 12.67 -5.02 13.79
C VAL A 122 11.38 -5.68 13.34
N GLU A 123 10.29 -5.42 14.06
CA GLU A 123 8.94 -5.85 13.69
C GLU A 123 8.54 -5.29 12.31
N ARG A 124 7.86 -6.09 11.51
CA ARG A 124 7.30 -5.70 10.21
C ARG A 124 5.78 -5.69 10.30
N LYS A 125 5.18 -4.50 10.32
CA LYS A 125 3.72 -4.33 10.33
C LYS A 125 3.21 -4.18 8.90
N ALA A 126 2.05 -4.81 8.65
CA ALA A 126 1.40 -4.79 7.34
C ALA A 126 2.37 -5.09 6.19
N TYR A 127 3.27 -6.07 6.38
CA TYR A 127 4.22 -6.49 5.36
C TYR A 127 3.46 -7.13 4.19
N GLU A 128 3.68 -6.64 2.96
CA GLU A 128 3.03 -7.16 1.77
C GLU A 128 3.70 -8.45 1.31
N LEU A 129 2.92 -9.52 1.23
CA LEU A 129 3.29 -10.79 0.61
C LEU A 129 2.48 -10.99 -0.67
N ASN A 130 3.13 -11.39 -1.75
CA ASN A 130 2.49 -11.69 -3.03
C ASN A 130 2.29 -13.21 -3.15
N VAL A 131 1.19 -13.70 -2.55
CA VAL A 131 0.90 -15.13 -2.44
C VAL A 131 0.34 -15.74 -3.73
N PRO A 132 0.51 -17.06 -3.95
CA PRO A 132 0.16 -17.70 -5.24
C PRO A 132 -1.35 -17.81 -5.51
N LYS A 133 -2.18 -17.87 -4.49
CA LYS A 133 -3.62 -18.16 -4.63
C LYS A 133 -4.49 -17.12 -3.94
N ALA A 134 -5.60 -16.74 -4.58
CA ALA A 134 -6.67 -16.00 -3.90
C ALA A 134 -7.32 -16.90 -2.85
N GLY A 135 -7.52 -16.39 -1.64
CA GLY A 135 -8.12 -17.18 -0.57
C GLY A 135 -7.96 -16.58 0.80
N LYS A 136 -8.28 -17.37 1.78
CA LYS A 136 -8.07 -17.08 3.20
C LYS A 136 -6.78 -17.74 3.66
N TYR A 137 -6.08 -17.08 4.56
CA TYR A 137 -4.82 -17.54 5.10
C TYR A 137 -4.92 -17.46 6.63
N LYS A 138 -5.06 -18.62 7.28
CA LYS A 138 -5.21 -18.74 8.71
C LYS A 138 -3.83 -18.91 9.36
N LEU A 139 -3.50 -18.07 10.33
CA LEU A 139 -2.30 -18.25 11.14
C LEU A 139 -2.39 -19.59 11.90
N VAL A 140 -1.45 -20.49 11.64
CA VAL A 140 -1.36 -21.81 12.29
C VAL A 140 -0.14 -21.97 13.17
N PHE A 141 0.87 -21.12 12.97
CA PHE A 141 2.07 -21.12 13.77
C PHE A 141 2.66 -19.71 13.88
N ASN A 142 3.09 -19.35 15.09
CA ASN A 142 3.77 -18.09 15.40
C ASN A 142 4.90 -18.36 16.41
N SER A 143 6.14 -18.18 16.01
CA SER A 143 7.31 -18.39 16.87
C SER A 143 7.46 -17.34 17.97
N ASP A 144 6.72 -16.21 17.89
CA ASP A 144 6.70 -15.15 18.90
C ASP A 144 5.62 -15.36 19.97
N ASN A 145 4.98 -16.54 20.03
CA ASN A 145 4.03 -16.87 21.08
C ASN A 145 4.71 -16.88 22.45
N GLU A 146 4.00 -16.38 23.49
CA GLU A 146 4.51 -16.29 24.85
C GLU A 146 4.87 -17.67 25.43
N GLU A 147 4.17 -18.74 25.01
CA GLU A 147 4.48 -20.12 25.40
C GLU A 147 5.91 -20.51 25.02
N TYR A 148 6.44 -19.94 23.93
CA TYR A 148 7.78 -20.19 23.44
C TYR A 148 8.82 -19.14 23.89
N GLY A 149 8.38 -18.21 24.77
CA GLY A 149 9.22 -17.10 25.26
C GLY A 149 9.30 -15.92 24.29
N GLY A 150 8.32 -15.80 23.40
CA GLY A 150 8.10 -14.62 22.57
C GLY A 150 7.38 -13.50 23.32
N ASP A 151 7.08 -12.43 22.58
CA ASP A 151 6.38 -11.24 23.09
C ASP A 151 4.86 -11.28 22.86
N GLY A 152 4.35 -12.28 22.11
CA GLY A 152 2.93 -12.41 21.80
C GLY A 152 2.35 -11.25 20.96
N LYS A 153 3.15 -10.65 20.09
CA LYS A 153 2.73 -9.44 19.35
C LYS A 153 1.73 -9.69 18.23
N VAL A 154 1.61 -10.92 17.77
CA VAL A 154 0.63 -11.33 16.77
C VAL A 154 -0.43 -12.19 17.46
N GLU A 155 -1.70 -11.86 17.24
CA GLU A 155 -2.82 -12.64 17.79
C GLU A 155 -2.80 -14.08 17.27
N ASP A 156 -3.14 -15.06 18.12
CA ASP A 156 -3.07 -16.49 17.79
C ASP A 156 -4.11 -16.92 16.72
N VAL A 157 -5.16 -16.14 16.52
CA VAL A 157 -6.20 -16.44 15.54
C VAL A 157 -6.35 -15.28 14.55
N VAL A 158 -5.53 -15.29 13.51
CA VAL A 158 -5.60 -14.30 12.46
C VAL A 158 -5.92 -14.98 11.15
N VAL A 159 -6.96 -14.49 10.46
CA VAL A 159 -7.27 -14.86 9.08
C VAL A 159 -7.02 -13.67 8.19
N LYS A 160 -6.11 -13.82 7.25
CA LYS A 160 -5.81 -12.81 6.23
C LYS A 160 -6.51 -13.16 4.93
N SER A 161 -6.85 -12.17 4.15
CA SER A 161 -7.49 -12.36 2.83
C SER A 161 -6.57 -11.87 1.74
N ALA A 162 -6.46 -12.64 0.66
CA ALA A 162 -5.72 -12.31 -0.54
C ALA A 162 -6.69 -12.28 -1.72
N VAL A 163 -7.10 -11.10 -2.14
CA VAL A 163 -8.16 -10.90 -3.14
C VAL A 163 -7.67 -10.13 -4.37
N GLU A 164 -6.81 -9.14 -4.17
CA GLU A 164 -6.33 -8.29 -5.25
C GLU A 164 -5.11 -8.94 -5.91
N ALA A 165 -5.21 -9.25 -7.21
CA ALA A 165 -4.09 -9.75 -8.00
C ALA A 165 -3.14 -8.60 -8.40
N ASP A 166 -1.86 -8.91 -8.47
CA ASP A 166 -0.86 -8.05 -9.11
C ASP A 166 -0.75 -8.33 -10.63
N SER A 167 0.21 -7.67 -11.30
CA SER A 167 0.47 -7.87 -12.74
C SER A 167 1.01 -9.25 -13.11
N ASN A 168 1.38 -10.08 -12.12
CA ASN A 168 1.96 -11.41 -12.29
C ASN A 168 1.01 -12.53 -11.82
N ASP A 169 -0.29 -12.24 -11.69
CA ASP A 169 -1.31 -13.15 -11.15
C ASP A 169 -1.01 -13.61 -9.70
N ARG A 170 -0.31 -12.77 -8.93
CA ARG A 170 -0.10 -12.96 -7.49
C ARG A 170 -1.11 -12.13 -6.72
N TYR A 171 -1.44 -12.58 -5.52
CA TYR A 171 -2.47 -11.96 -4.69
C TYR A 171 -1.84 -11.31 -3.47
N LYS A 172 -2.18 -10.06 -3.22
CA LYS A 172 -1.62 -9.29 -2.11
C LYS A 172 -2.23 -9.73 -0.78
N MET A 173 -1.37 -10.09 0.16
CA MET A 173 -1.71 -10.38 1.55
C MET A 173 -0.85 -9.52 2.47
N PHE A 174 -1.45 -8.88 3.47
CA PHE A 174 -0.75 -8.05 4.43
C PHE A 174 -0.66 -8.74 5.78
N VAL A 175 0.55 -8.97 6.27
CA VAL A 175 0.83 -9.70 7.50
C VAL A 175 1.71 -8.89 8.45
N ASP A 176 1.55 -9.14 9.75
CA ASP A 176 2.49 -8.65 10.74
C ASP A 176 3.48 -9.76 11.06
N ILE A 177 4.78 -9.46 10.97
CA ILE A 177 5.84 -10.41 11.24
C ILE A 177 6.66 -9.84 12.40
N PRO A 178 6.66 -10.47 13.58
CA PRO A 178 7.43 -9.99 14.72
C PRO A 178 8.93 -9.97 14.46
N ALA A 179 9.67 -9.28 15.31
CA ALA A 179 11.13 -9.25 15.27
C ALA A 179 11.70 -10.65 15.54
N SER A 180 12.71 -11.06 14.77
CA SER A 180 13.38 -12.36 14.91
C SER A 180 12.38 -13.51 15.09
N ALA A 181 11.40 -13.59 14.17
CA ALA A 181 10.29 -14.52 14.28
C ALA A 181 9.86 -15.11 12.93
N MET A 182 9.15 -16.22 13.02
CA MET A 182 8.51 -16.92 11.91
C MET A 182 7.01 -17.02 12.15
N VAL A 183 6.23 -16.82 11.10
CA VAL A 183 4.79 -17.05 11.07
C VAL A 183 4.45 -18.01 9.91
N VAL A 184 3.48 -18.89 10.13
CA VAL A 184 2.98 -19.84 9.12
C VAL A 184 1.49 -19.65 8.97
N TYR A 185 1.04 -19.44 7.75
CA TYR A 185 -0.35 -19.27 7.38
C TYR A 185 -0.81 -20.43 6.48
N LYS A 186 -1.81 -21.17 6.93
CA LYS A 186 -2.45 -22.22 6.13
C LYS A 186 -3.48 -21.63 5.18
N TYR A 187 -3.40 -22.01 3.92
CA TYR A 187 -4.34 -21.60 2.89
C TYR A 187 -5.69 -22.31 3.01
N GLU A 188 -6.76 -21.57 2.86
CA GLU A 188 -8.12 -22.05 2.70
C GLU A 188 -8.75 -21.37 1.48
N PRO A 189 -9.29 -22.13 0.51
CA PRO A 189 -9.97 -21.52 -0.63
C PRO A 189 -11.22 -20.76 -0.19
N TYR A 190 -11.59 -19.73 -0.94
CA TYR A 190 -12.89 -19.10 -0.77
C TYR A 190 -13.99 -20.07 -1.20
N THR A 191 -15.10 -20.08 -0.48
CA THR A 191 -16.34 -20.74 -0.89
C THR A 191 -16.99 -19.98 -2.04
N ASP A 192 -17.88 -20.67 -2.79
CA ASP A 192 -18.64 -20.02 -3.89
C ASP A 192 -19.45 -18.80 -3.43
N ILE A 193 -19.91 -18.80 -2.18
CA ILE A 193 -20.65 -17.68 -1.59
C ILE A 193 -19.70 -16.50 -1.35
N GLU A 194 -18.54 -16.74 -0.74
CA GLU A 194 -17.54 -15.72 -0.49
C GLU A 194 -17.02 -15.11 -1.79
N ILE A 195 -16.80 -15.93 -2.83
CA ILE A 195 -16.41 -15.44 -4.17
C ILE A 195 -17.45 -14.46 -4.72
N LYS A 196 -18.74 -14.79 -4.64
CA LYS A 196 -19.81 -13.91 -5.08
C LYS A 196 -19.87 -12.61 -4.27
N GLU A 197 -19.71 -12.70 -2.95
CA GLU A 197 -19.67 -11.51 -2.10
C GLU A 197 -18.48 -10.59 -2.44
N ILE A 198 -17.31 -11.16 -2.70
CA ILE A 198 -16.12 -10.41 -3.12
C ILE A 198 -16.37 -9.74 -4.47
N GLN A 199 -16.96 -10.44 -5.44
CA GLN A 199 -17.30 -9.88 -6.74
C GLN A 199 -18.24 -8.66 -6.60
N ILE A 200 -19.32 -8.82 -5.83
CA ILE A 200 -20.29 -7.72 -5.59
C ILE A 200 -19.59 -6.52 -4.92
N LYS A 201 -18.74 -6.77 -3.93
CA LYS A 201 -17.98 -5.70 -3.26
C LYS A 201 -17.02 -4.98 -4.21
N ASN A 202 -16.34 -5.72 -5.08
CA ASN A 202 -15.41 -5.15 -6.06
C ASN A 202 -16.16 -4.34 -7.13
N GLU A 203 -17.31 -4.82 -7.62
CA GLU A 203 -18.17 -4.08 -8.54
C GLU A 203 -18.69 -2.78 -7.91
N ALA A 204 -19.14 -2.84 -6.66
CA ALA A 204 -19.58 -1.66 -5.92
C ALA A 204 -18.45 -0.65 -5.69
N LYS A 205 -17.23 -1.12 -5.37
CA LYS A 205 -16.05 -0.27 -5.22
C LYS A 205 -15.67 0.40 -6.55
N ALA A 206 -15.66 -0.36 -7.64
CA ALA A 206 -15.38 0.17 -8.97
C ALA A 206 -16.43 1.22 -9.42
N ALA A 207 -17.72 0.94 -9.19
CA ALA A 207 -18.80 1.88 -9.48
C ALA A 207 -18.67 3.18 -8.66
N LYS A 208 -18.27 3.09 -7.40
CA LYS A 208 -18.02 4.26 -6.55
C LYS A 208 -16.87 5.12 -7.07
N VAL A 209 -15.74 4.51 -7.42
CA VAL A 209 -14.60 5.22 -8.00
C VAL A 209 -14.96 5.91 -9.32
N GLU A 210 -15.74 5.23 -10.16
CA GLU A 210 -16.22 5.82 -11.42
C GLU A 210 -17.18 7.00 -11.17
N ALA A 211 -18.06 6.89 -10.17
CA ALA A 211 -18.95 7.99 -9.78
C ALA A 211 -18.16 9.19 -9.25
N GLU A 212 -17.14 8.98 -8.42
CA GLU A 212 -16.26 10.03 -7.92
C GLU A 212 -15.53 10.75 -9.06
N LYS A 213 -14.98 10.02 -10.04
CA LYS A 213 -14.37 10.62 -11.23
C LYS A 213 -15.33 11.48 -12.04
N ARG A 214 -16.61 11.05 -12.17
CA ARG A 214 -17.65 11.84 -12.86
C ARG A 214 -17.99 13.12 -12.11
N VAL A 215 -18.01 13.09 -10.78
CA VAL A 215 -18.21 14.28 -9.95
C VAL A 215 -17.08 15.27 -10.14
N ASP A 216 -15.83 14.81 -10.10
CA ASP A 216 -14.67 15.68 -10.27
C ASP A 216 -14.64 16.32 -11.67
N LEU A 217 -14.93 15.54 -12.72
CA LEU A 217 -15.06 16.07 -14.08
C LEU A 217 -16.18 17.11 -14.20
N ALA A 218 -17.34 16.86 -13.56
CA ALA A 218 -18.45 17.80 -13.57
C ALA A 218 -18.10 19.12 -12.86
N ARG A 219 -17.33 19.05 -11.76
CA ARG A 219 -16.84 20.26 -11.07
C ARG A 219 -15.89 21.05 -11.96
N GLU A 220 -14.92 20.38 -12.60
CA GLU A 220 -13.99 21.05 -13.51
C GLU A 220 -14.70 21.74 -14.68
N LEU A 221 -15.74 21.11 -15.23
CA LEU A 221 -16.56 21.71 -16.29
C LEU A 221 -17.39 22.91 -15.78
N ALA A 222 -17.92 22.83 -14.57
CA ALA A 222 -18.66 23.93 -13.95
C ALA A 222 -17.74 25.15 -13.72
N ASP A 223 -16.56 24.93 -13.18
CA ASP A 223 -15.56 25.99 -12.96
C ASP A 223 -15.16 26.69 -14.26
N LYS A 224 -14.92 25.92 -15.33
CA LYS A 224 -14.63 26.48 -16.66
C LYS A 224 -15.79 27.30 -17.22
N ALA A 225 -17.02 26.82 -17.06
CA ALA A 225 -18.21 27.54 -17.50
C ALA A 225 -18.40 28.85 -16.73
N GLU A 226 -18.12 28.86 -15.43
CA GLU A 226 -18.16 30.08 -14.61
C GLU A 226 -17.08 31.10 -15.06
N GLU A 227 -15.87 30.65 -15.31
CA GLU A 227 -14.79 31.52 -15.84
C GLU A 227 -15.18 32.13 -17.19
N GLU A 228 -15.75 31.35 -18.11
CA GLU A 228 -16.21 31.83 -19.40
C GLU A 228 -17.34 32.86 -19.25
N ALA A 229 -18.29 32.61 -18.36
CA ALA A 229 -19.38 33.52 -18.06
C ALA A 229 -18.86 34.87 -17.50
N VAL A 230 -17.89 34.84 -16.61
CA VAL A 230 -17.24 36.04 -16.07
C VAL A 230 -16.50 36.82 -17.16
N ARG A 231 -15.76 36.14 -18.05
CA ARG A 231 -15.09 36.77 -19.20
C ARG A 231 -16.09 37.44 -20.13
N ALA A 232 -17.19 36.75 -20.45
CA ALA A 232 -18.23 37.30 -21.30
C ALA A 232 -18.91 38.55 -20.70
N ALA A 233 -19.20 38.53 -19.40
CA ALA A 233 -19.77 39.67 -18.68
C ALA A 233 -18.82 40.90 -18.69
N ASN A 234 -17.51 40.68 -18.49
CA ASN A 234 -16.53 41.75 -18.54
C ASN A 234 -16.40 42.35 -19.96
N ALA A 235 -16.36 41.51 -20.99
CA ALA A 235 -16.33 41.95 -22.39
C ALA A 235 -17.57 42.79 -22.76
N GLU A 236 -18.78 42.38 -22.30
CA GLU A 236 -20.00 43.16 -22.52
C GLU A 236 -19.92 44.53 -21.84
N LYS A 237 -19.39 44.60 -20.61
CA LYS A 237 -19.19 45.87 -19.88
C LYS A 237 -18.25 46.82 -20.62
N GLU A 238 -17.12 46.30 -21.08
CA GLU A 238 -16.12 47.06 -21.84
C GLU A 238 -16.71 47.56 -23.20
N ALA A 239 -17.48 46.73 -23.87
CA ALA A 239 -18.17 47.13 -25.11
C ALA A 239 -19.20 48.23 -24.89
N LYS A 240 -19.99 48.18 -23.80
CA LYS A 240 -20.92 49.25 -23.43
C LYS A 240 -20.23 50.55 -23.10
N GLU A 241 -19.09 50.51 -22.43
CA GLU A 241 -18.31 51.70 -22.12
C GLU A 241 -17.68 52.32 -23.36
N SER A 242 -17.12 51.51 -24.27
CA SER A 242 -16.60 51.95 -25.54
C SER A 242 -17.67 52.59 -26.41
N LEU A 243 -18.87 52.03 -26.45
CA LEU A 243 -20.03 52.59 -27.16
C LEU A 243 -20.42 53.96 -26.58
N ARG A 244 -20.45 54.10 -25.26
CA ARG A 244 -20.73 55.39 -24.60
C ARG A 244 -19.73 56.45 -24.92
N LEU A 245 -18.41 56.11 -24.93
CA LEU A 245 -17.33 57.01 -25.32
C LEU A 245 -17.45 57.45 -26.78
N ALA A 246 -17.73 56.52 -27.68
CA ALA A 246 -17.95 56.84 -29.10
C ALA A 246 -19.15 57.76 -29.34
N GLN A 247 -20.25 57.52 -28.62
CA GLN A 247 -21.43 58.41 -28.69
C GLN A 247 -21.15 59.82 -28.20
N ASN A 248 -20.37 59.95 -27.10
CA ASN A 248 -19.96 61.27 -26.59
C ASN A 248 -19.01 62.01 -27.57
N ALA A 249 -18.03 61.28 -28.12
CA ALA A 249 -17.14 61.87 -29.13
C ALA A 249 -17.91 62.31 -30.37
N ARG A 250 -18.91 61.55 -30.85
CA ARG A 250 -19.78 61.95 -31.94
C ARG A 250 -20.55 63.20 -31.65
N LYS A 251 -21.17 63.33 -30.48
CA LYS A 251 -21.91 64.55 -30.06
C LYS A 251 -20.98 65.76 -30.01
N GLU A 252 -19.75 65.58 -29.54
CA GLU A 252 -18.76 66.69 -29.53
C GLU A 252 -18.31 67.10 -30.91
N ALA A 253 -18.13 66.13 -31.80
CA ALA A 253 -17.83 66.39 -33.21
C ALA A 253 -18.99 67.08 -33.94
N GLU A 254 -20.23 66.67 -33.71
CA GLU A 254 -21.44 67.32 -34.24
C GLU A 254 -21.57 68.80 -33.72
N LYS A 255 -21.28 69.05 -32.46
CA LYS A 255 -21.27 70.40 -31.89
C LYS A 255 -20.20 71.29 -32.56
N LYS A 256 -18.96 70.77 -32.71
CA LYS A 256 -17.88 71.51 -33.41
C LYS A 256 -18.18 71.79 -34.87
N ALA A 257 -18.83 70.81 -35.53
CA ALA A 257 -19.24 71.01 -36.92
C ALA A 257 -20.31 72.11 -37.05
N LEU A 258 -21.28 72.14 -36.13
CA LEU A 258 -22.32 73.19 -36.09
C LEU A 258 -21.68 74.57 -35.79
N GLU A 259 -20.71 74.64 -34.86
CA GLU A 259 -19.96 75.89 -34.59
C GLU A 259 -19.19 76.37 -35.81
N ALA A 260 -18.52 75.47 -36.54
CA ALA A 260 -17.80 75.78 -37.75
C ALA A 260 -18.73 76.31 -38.90
N VAL A 261 -19.92 75.72 -39.01
CA VAL A 261 -20.94 76.19 -39.97
C VAL A 261 -21.38 77.60 -39.63
N LYS A 262 -21.71 77.89 -38.36
CA LYS A 262 -22.06 79.23 -37.92
C LYS A 262 -20.98 80.27 -38.15
N GLU A 263 -19.70 79.89 -37.91
CA GLU A 263 -18.57 80.78 -38.15
C GLU A 263 -18.37 81.02 -39.67
N SER A 264 -18.58 80.02 -40.51
CA SER A 264 -18.56 80.18 -41.97
C SER A 264 -19.67 81.14 -42.47
N GLU A 265 -20.90 80.99 -41.97
CA GLU A 265 -22.02 81.91 -42.29
C GLU A 265 -21.71 83.39 -41.86
N ARG A 266 -21.09 83.54 -40.69
CA ARG A 266 -20.66 84.86 -40.18
C ARG A 266 -19.59 85.48 -41.11
N ILE A 267 -18.60 84.71 -41.52
CA ILE A 267 -17.57 85.18 -42.44
C ILE A 267 -18.18 85.55 -43.79
N ASP A 268 -19.15 84.78 -44.28
CA ASP A 268 -19.85 85.12 -45.59
C ASP A 268 -20.68 86.37 -45.46
N GLU A 269 -21.37 86.59 -44.30
CA GLU A 269 -22.06 87.85 -44.06
C GLU A 269 -21.10 89.06 -44.02
N GLU A 270 -20.02 88.93 -43.28
CA GLU A 270 -18.97 89.96 -43.14
C GLU A 270 -18.34 90.30 -44.50
N MET A 271 -18.12 89.28 -45.33
CA MET A 271 -17.61 89.43 -46.66
C MET A 271 -18.59 90.17 -47.61
N LYS A 272 -19.91 89.80 -47.48
CA LYS A 272 -21.00 90.50 -48.27
C LYS A 272 -21.08 92.00 -47.84
N LEU A 273 -20.94 92.27 -46.58
CA LEU A 273 -20.95 93.65 -46.03
C LEU A 273 -19.77 94.43 -46.51
N ARG A 274 -18.58 93.94 -46.51
CA ARG A 274 -17.36 94.54 -47.05
C ARG A 274 -17.45 94.81 -48.57
N LEU A 275 -17.97 93.83 -49.31
CA LEU A 275 -18.21 94.04 -50.75
C LEU A 275 -19.26 95.10 -51.04
N SER A 276 -20.29 95.30 -50.19
CA SER A 276 -21.27 96.35 -50.38
C SER A 276 -20.70 97.76 -50.08
N GLN A 277 -19.72 97.84 -49.16
CA GLN A 277 -19.00 99.10 -48.88
C GLN A 277 -18.04 99.51 -49.98
N LEU A 278 -17.47 98.63 -50.73
CA LEU A 278 -16.58 98.90 -51.83
C LEU A 278 -17.34 99.35 -53.11
N LYS A 279 -18.66 99.17 -53.20
CA LYS A 279 -19.52 99.58 -54.32
C LYS A 279 -20.17 100.97 -54.14
N LYS A 280 -19.93 101.62 -52.98
CA LYS A 280 -20.28 103.01 -52.73
C LYS A 280 -19.04 103.92 -52.93
#